data_3841fa442f9028e962c871827b53ad2e
#
_entry.id   3841fa442f9028e962c871827b53ad2e
#
_cell.length_a   1.000
_cell.length_b   1.000
_cell.length_c   1.000
_cell.angle_alpha   90.00
_cell.angle_beta   90.00
_cell.angle_gamma   90.00
#
_symmetry.space_group_name_H-M   'P 1'
#
loop_
_entity.id
_entity.type
_entity.pdbx_description
1 polymer ?
#
loop_
_entity_poly.entity_id
_entity_poly.type
_entity_poly.pdbx_seq_one_letter_code
_entity_poly.pdbx_strand_id
1 'polypeptide(L)'
;KTPSYEKHYEQEVIKVISDFGKGTNEASDAKGKILGAGYEPLIMAFFIGLYSNKKIPFDQYADIKDLGQPIQFWGNLDSKKGRRAYPRLKEYIFVALVARTPEIDWIALDKGKWTVNETVALLMSTMEEYINYGLAIIADKLKEDESYFYNKNSFIDIFKELTHPKVESERIITENVPESLD
;
A
#
# COMPACT_ATOMS: atom_id res chain seq x y z
N LYS A 1 13.51 -2.99 11.66
CA LYS A 1 12.14 -2.76 12.08
C LYS A 1 11.19 -3.63 11.24
N THR A 2 10.06 -4.00 11.82
CA THR A 2 8.97 -4.74 11.19
C THR A 2 7.78 -3.80 11.14
N PRO A 3 7.15 -3.57 9.99
CA PRO A 3 5.95 -2.76 9.93
C PRO A 3 4.76 -3.53 10.50
N SER A 4 3.82 -2.76 11.02
CA SER A 4 2.56 -3.23 11.56
C SER A 4 1.40 -2.89 10.61
N TYR A 5 0.26 -3.53 10.84
CA TYR A 5 -0.99 -3.28 10.11
C TYR A 5 -2.18 -3.64 11.00
N GLU A 6 -3.35 -3.11 10.69
CA GLU A 6 -4.58 -3.47 11.38
C GLU A 6 -4.97 -4.92 11.08
N LYS A 7 -5.12 -5.71 12.13
CA LYS A 7 -5.20 -7.18 12.07
C LYS A 7 -6.32 -7.72 11.16
N HIS A 8 -7.42 -6.97 10.99
CA HIS A 8 -8.51 -7.40 10.13
C HIS A 8 -8.07 -7.57 8.67
N TYR A 9 -7.12 -6.74 8.19
CA TYR A 9 -6.56 -6.88 6.84
C TYR A 9 -5.82 -8.20 6.60
N GLU A 10 -5.46 -8.94 7.66
CA GLU A 10 -4.85 -10.26 7.46
C GLU A 10 -5.79 -11.21 6.72
N GLN A 11 -7.08 -11.19 7.07
CA GLN A 11 -8.08 -12.07 6.46
C GLN A 11 -8.70 -11.43 5.22
N GLU A 12 -8.96 -10.13 5.25
CA GLU A 12 -9.66 -9.43 4.19
C GLU A 12 -8.79 -9.19 2.95
N VAL A 13 -7.47 -9.06 3.12
CA VAL A 13 -6.54 -8.72 2.05
C VAL A 13 -5.37 -9.70 1.95
N ILE A 14 -4.54 -9.77 2.99
CA ILE A 14 -3.21 -10.39 2.86
C ILE A 14 -3.31 -11.87 2.50
N LYS A 15 -4.17 -12.62 3.19
CA LYS A 15 -4.39 -14.05 2.90
C LYS A 15 -5.21 -14.31 1.65
N VAL A 16 -5.93 -13.30 1.15
CA VAL A 16 -6.70 -13.43 -0.08
C VAL A 16 -5.78 -13.39 -1.29
N ILE A 17 -4.88 -12.37 -1.36
CA ILE A 17 -4.06 -12.11 -2.54
C ILE A 17 -2.65 -12.70 -2.46
N SER A 18 -2.25 -13.30 -1.33
CA SER A 18 -0.92 -13.92 -1.19
C SER A 18 -0.99 -15.36 -0.70
N ASP A 19 -0.03 -16.18 -1.15
CA ASP A 19 0.14 -17.55 -0.69
C ASP A 19 1.28 -17.63 0.34
N PHE A 20 1.02 -17.10 1.49
CA PHE A 20 1.90 -16.89 2.63
C PHE A 20 3.08 -17.89 2.71
N GLY A 21 4.23 -17.50 2.14
CA GLY A 21 5.47 -18.28 2.24
C GLY A 21 5.61 -19.47 1.30
N LYS A 22 4.65 -19.73 0.41
CA LYS A 22 4.71 -20.85 -0.55
C LYS A 22 5.22 -20.46 -1.94
N GLY A 23 5.34 -19.15 -2.20
CA GLY A 23 5.67 -18.64 -3.52
C GLY A 23 4.49 -18.69 -4.49
N THR A 24 4.66 -18.10 -5.67
CA THR A 24 3.64 -18.12 -6.73
C THR A 24 3.82 -19.35 -7.61
N ASN A 25 2.70 -19.94 -8.01
CA ASN A 25 2.63 -21.00 -9.03
C ASN A 25 1.27 -20.89 -9.73
N GLU A 26 1.10 -21.65 -10.84
CA GLU A 26 -0.14 -21.60 -11.64
C GLU A 26 -1.40 -21.90 -10.83
N ALA A 27 -1.32 -22.80 -9.85
CA ALA A 27 -2.46 -23.13 -9.00
C ALA A 27 -2.81 -22.01 -8.01
N SER A 28 -1.82 -21.26 -7.51
CA SER A 28 -2.01 -20.07 -6.68
C SER A 28 -2.56 -18.90 -7.49
N ASP A 29 -2.00 -18.69 -8.69
CA ASP A 29 -2.46 -17.66 -9.65
C ASP A 29 -3.93 -17.87 -10.02
N ALA A 30 -4.33 -19.12 -10.29
CA ALA A 30 -5.72 -19.49 -10.62
C ALA A 30 -6.71 -19.23 -9.46
N LYS A 31 -6.22 -19.02 -8.23
CA LYS A 31 -7.00 -18.67 -7.05
C LYS A 31 -6.90 -17.20 -6.68
N GLY A 32 -6.36 -16.36 -7.55
CA GLY A 32 -6.15 -14.95 -7.28
C GLY A 32 -5.00 -14.63 -6.31
N LYS A 33 -4.20 -15.65 -5.92
CA LYS A 33 -3.05 -15.47 -5.03
C LYS A 33 -1.81 -15.10 -5.85
N ILE A 34 -1.80 -13.89 -6.34
CA ILE A 34 -0.79 -13.39 -7.27
C ILE A 34 0.54 -12.99 -6.60
N LEU A 35 0.57 -12.95 -5.26
CA LEU A 35 1.75 -12.57 -4.48
C LEU A 35 2.28 -13.79 -3.72
N GLY A 36 3.61 -13.97 -3.76
CA GLY A 36 4.26 -15.18 -3.22
C GLY A 36 4.71 -15.06 -1.77
N ALA A 37 4.70 -13.86 -1.20
CA ALA A 37 5.13 -13.63 0.18
C ALA A 37 4.20 -12.66 0.90
N GLY A 38 3.99 -12.89 2.20
CA GLY A 38 3.08 -12.09 3.01
C GLY A 38 3.44 -10.61 3.15
N TYR A 39 4.68 -10.22 2.84
CA TYR A 39 5.08 -8.81 2.83
C TYR A 39 4.79 -8.09 1.50
N GLU A 40 4.57 -8.84 0.41
CA GLU A 40 4.31 -8.24 -0.90
C GLU A 40 3.01 -7.43 -0.93
N PRO A 41 1.89 -7.88 -0.31
CA PRO A 41 0.70 -7.03 -0.15
C PRO A 41 0.98 -5.68 0.51
N LEU A 42 1.84 -5.67 1.54
CA LEU A 42 2.21 -4.44 2.24
C LEU A 42 3.06 -3.52 1.37
N ILE A 43 3.94 -4.09 0.53
CA ILE A 43 4.70 -3.30 -0.45
C ILE A 43 3.73 -2.64 -1.43
N MET A 44 2.80 -3.40 -1.99
CA MET A 44 1.82 -2.86 -2.94
C MET A 44 0.95 -1.79 -2.29
N ALA A 45 0.46 -2.05 -1.06
CA ALA A 45 -0.32 -1.09 -0.29
C ALA A 45 0.48 0.20 -0.01
N PHE A 46 1.75 0.08 0.39
CA PHE A 46 2.63 1.23 0.59
C PHE A 46 2.70 2.11 -0.67
N PHE A 47 2.95 1.50 -1.85
CA PHE A 47 3.04 2.26 -3.09
C PHE A 47 1.68 2.83 -3.52
N ILE A 48 0.57 2.13 -3.30
CA ILE A 48 -0.77 2.69 -3.53
C ILE A 48 -0.97 3.96 -2.69
N GLY A 49 -0.69 3.92 -1.39
CA GLY A 49 -0.78 5.08 -0.52
C GLY A 49 0.16 6.21 -0.95
N LEU A 50 1.41 5.88 -1.24
CA LEU A 50 2.42 6.83 -1.67
C LEU A 50 2.02 7.57 -2.96
N TYR A 51 1.57 6.84 -4.00
CA TYR A 51 1.14 7.42 -5.28
C TYR A 51 -0.17 8.21 -5.16
N SER A 52 -1.07 7.78 -4.28
CA SER A 52 -2.29 8.54 -3.94
C SER A 52 -1.98 9.80 -3.13
N ASN A 53 -0.77 9.90 -2.57
CA ASN A 53 -0.41 10.91 -1.57
C ASN A 53 -1.40 10.97 -0.40
N LYS A 54 -1.90 9.82 0.03
CA LYS A 54 -2.90 9.68 1.10
C LYS A 54 -2.42 8.71 2.16
N LYS A 55 -2.65 9.10 3.42
CA LYS A 55 -2.28 8.34 4.61
C LYS A 55 -3.50 8.19 5.51
N ILE A 56 -3.62 7.03 6.18
CA ILE A 56 -4.63 6.79 7.21
C ILE A 56 -3.88 6.28 8.44
N PRO A 57 -3.91 6.98 9.58
CA PRO A 57 -3.39 6.46 10.83
C PRO A 57 -4.19 5.22 11.25
N PHE A 58 -3.60 4.38 12.09
CA PHE A 58 -4.33 3.25 12.66
C PHE A 58 -5.51 3.73 13.50
N ASP A 59 -6.63 3.00 13.40
CA ASP A 59 -7.75 3.23 14.29
C ASP A 59 -7.32 2.94 15.74
N GLN A 60 -7.66 3.85 16.65
CA GLN A 60 -7.27 3.76 18.07
C GLN A 60 -7.84 2.50 18.78
N TYR A 61 -8.86 1.87 18.21
CA TYR A 61 -9.49 0.67 18.74
C TYR A 61 -9.14 -0.60 17.94
N ALA A 62 -8.35 -0.46 16.87
CA ALA A 62 -7.97 -1.61 16.08
C ALA A 62 -6.94 -2.49 16.78
N ASP A 63 -7.10 -3.80 16.65
CA ASP A 63 -6.02 -4.75 16.96
C ASP A 63 -4.91 -4.56 15.94
N ILE A 64 -3.69 -4.28 16.41
CA ILE A 64 -2.51 -4.10 15.56
C ILE A 64 -1.68 -5.39 15.56
N LYS A 65 -1.20 -5.77 14.38
CA LYS A 65 -0.36 -6.94 14.18
C LYS A 65 0.91 -6.60 13.43
N ASP A 66 2.04 -7.10 13.93
CA ASP A 66 3.31 -7.04 13.20
C ASP A 66 3.32 -8.05 12.06
N LEU A 67 3.91 -7.67 10.93
CA LEU A 67 4.06 -8.58 9.79
C LEU A 67 4.90 -9.82 10.12
N GLY A 68 5.77 -9.74 11.11
CA GLY A 68 6.67 -10.82 11.51
C GLY A 68 7.97 -10.88 10.68
N GLN A 69 8.07 -10.18 9.56
CA GLN A 69 9.26 -10.13 8.73
C GLN A 69 9.82 -8.71 8.63
N PRO A 70 11.02 -8.45 9.20
CA PRO A 70 11.67 -7.15 9.12
C PRO A 70 11.96 -6.72 7.68
N ILE A 71 11.88 -5.40 7.42
CA ILE A 71 12.09 -4.78 6.10
C ILE A 71 13.45 -5.16 5.50
N GLN A 72 14.47 -5.38 6.33
CA GLN A 72 15.81 -5.79 5.84
C GLN A 72 15.82 -7.06 5.00
N PHE A 73 14.80 -7.91 5.15
CA PHE A 73 14.66 -9.16 4.40
C PHE A 73 13.72 -9.05 3.19
N TRP A 74 13.06 -7.90 3.02
CA TRP A 74 12.16 -7.70 1.90
C TRP A 74 12.92 -7.64 0.58
N GLY A 75 12.36 -8.28 -0.43
CA GLY A 75 12.96 -8.34 -1.76
C GLY A 75 14.20 -9.23 -1.88
N ASN A 76 14.57 -9.97 -0.83
CA ASN A 76 15.65 -10.95 -0.92
C ASN A 76 15.24 -12.11 -1.82
N LEU A 77 16.16 -12.50 -2.69
CA LEU A 77 15.97 -13.65 -3.57
C LEU A 77 15.95 -14.95 -2.75
N ASP A 78 14.87 -15.70 -2.89
CA ASP A 78 14.78 -17.08 -2.42
C ASP A 78 14.14 -17.92 -3.53
N SER A 79 14.95 -18.34 -4.50
CA SER A 79 14.53 -19.09 -5.67
C SER A 79 13.88 -20.43 -5.34
N LYS A 80 14.22 -21.04 -4.19
CA LYS A 80 13.64 -22.33 -3.75
C LYS A 80 12.17 -22.19 -3.32
N LYS A 81 11.73 -20.97 -3.01
CA LYS A 81 10.36 -20.68 -2.58
C LYS A 81 9.56 -19.88 -3.63
N GLY A 82 10.06 -19.78 -4.86
CA GLY A 82 9.39 -19.02 -5.91
C GLY A 82 9.25 -17.51 -5.64
N ARG A 83 10.04 -16.96 -4.70
CA ARG A 83 10.01 -15.54 -4.38
C ARG A 83 10.70 -14.72 -5.45
N ARG A 84 10.20 -13.51 -5.67
CA ARG A 84 10.82 -12.56 -6.59
C ARG A 84 11.89 -11.74 -5.88
N ALA A 85 13.00 -11.48 -6.58
CA ALA A 85 13.98 -10.50 -6.15
C ALA A 85 13.53 -9.10 -6.54
N TYR A 86 13.60 -8.17 -5.57
CA TYR A 86 13.36 -6.76 -5.80
C TYR A 86 14.61 -5.97 -5.43
N PRO A 87 15.64 -5.96 -6.31
CA PRO A 87 16.85 -5.23 -6.04
C PRO A 87 16.52 -3.74 -5.83
N ARG A 88 17.17 -3.11 -4.87
CA ARG A 88 16.95 -1.71 -4.49
C ARG A 88 15.57 -1.35 -3.92
N LEU A 89 14.67 -2.31 -3.70
CA LEU A 89 13.36 -2.01 -3.11
C LEU A 89 13.48 -1.20 -1.82
N LYS A 90 14.40 -1.60 -0.93
CA LYS A 90 14.64 -0.93 0.36
C LYS A 90 15.14 0.50 0.19
N GLU A 91 15.98 0.74 -0.80
CA GLU A 91 16.49 2.07 -1.14
C GLU A 91 15.34 2.96 -1.61
N TYR A 92 14.49 2.47 -2.51
CA TYR A 92 13.31 3.22 -2.98
C TYR A 92 12.33 3.54 -1.84
N ILE A 93 12.02 2.56 -0.98
CA ILE A 93 11.15 2.78 0.18
C ILE A 93 11.77 3.85 1.09
N PHE A 94 13.05 3.73 1.40
CA PHE A 94 13.74 4.69 2.27
C PHE A 94 13.73 6.11 1.69
N VAL A 95 14.11 6.28 0.44
CA VAL A 95 14.12 7.59 -0.23
C VAL A 95 12.71 8.20 -0.26
N ALA A 96 11.70 7.38 -0.59
CA ALA A 96 10.31 7.84 -0.60
C ALA A 96 9.85 8.29 0.79
N LEU A 97 10.17 7.53 1.85
CA LEU A 97 9.81 7.88 3.23
C LEU A 97 10.50 9.17 3.67
N VAL A 98 11.80 9.32 3.39
CA VAL A 98 12.54 10.56 3.69
C VAL A 98 11.88 11.77 3.03
N ALA A 99 11.51 11.64 1.74
CA ALA A 99 10.85 12.72 1.00
C ALA A 99 9.42 13.02 1.49
N ARG A 100 8.77 12.07 2.15
CA ARG A 100 7.37 12.16 2.60
C ARG A 100 7.19 12.33 4.10
N THR A 101 8.29 12.51 4.84
CA THR A 101 8.31 12.75 6.29
C THR A 101 9.05 14.07 6.56
N PRO A 102 8.43 15.22 6.22
CA PRO A 102 9.07 16.54 6.36
C PRO A 102 9.30 16.94 7.82
N GLU A 103 8.69 16.23 8.76
CA GLU A 103 8.83 16.43 10.20
C GLU A 103 10.23 16.09 10.72
N ILE A 104 11.05 15.37 9.93
CA ILE A 104 12.41 15.01 10.34
C ILE A 104 13.32 16.25 10.30
N ASP A 105 13.80 16.66 11.46
CA ASP A 105 14.83 17.69 11.56
C ASP A 105 16.23 17.07 11.40
N TRP A 106 16.70 17.05 10.14
CA TRP A 106 18.01 16.51 9.77
C TRP A 106 19.17 17.26 10.44
N ILE A 107 19.00 18.57 10.70
CA ILE A 107 20.01 19.37 11.37
C ILE A 107 20.08 19.00 12.87
N ALA A 108 18.94 18.81 13.48
CA ALA A 108 18.88 18.36 14.87
C ALA A 108 19.43 16.93 15.03
N LEU A 109 19.19 16.06 14.05
CA LEU A 109 19.76 14.70 14.02
C LEU A 109 21.29 14.73 13.91
N ASP A 110 21.85 15.54 12.99
CA ASP A 110 23.30 15.71 12.81
C ASP A 110 23.97 16.29 14.07
N LYS A 111 23.30 17.21 14.76
CA LYS A 111 23.77 17.79 16.02
C LYS A 111 23.54 16.92 17.26
N GLY A 112 23.03 15.70 17.08
CA GLY A 112 22.73 14.78 18.18
C GLY A 112 21.58 15.22 19.12
N LYS A 113 20.77 16.19 18.69
CA LYS A 113 19.56 16.60 19.43
C LYS A 113 18.38 15.67 19.18
N TRP A 114 18.41 14.94 18.09
CA TRP A 114 17.50 13.87 17.73
C TRP A 114 18.29 12.57 17.64
N THR A 115 17.64 11.47 17.99
CA THR A 115 18.24 10.14 17.90
C THR A 115 17.85 9.45 16.58
N VAL A 116 18.70 8.57 16.12
CA VAL A 116 18.38 7.69 14.98
C VAL A 116 17.12 6.87 15.25
N ASN A 117 16.90 6.45 16.51
CA ASN A 117 15.72 5.68 16.86
C ASN A 117 14.41 6.46 16.72
N GLU A 118 14.39 7.72 17.12
CA GLU A 118 13.23 8.62 16.93
C GLU A 118 12.95 8.85 15.44
N THR A 119 14.00 9.12 14.66
CA THR A 119 13.89 9.26 13.21
C THR A 119 13.32 8.00 12.56
N VAL A 120 13.84 6.83 12.91
CA VAL A 120 13.35 5.53 12.39
C VAL A 120 11.92 5.26 12.84
N ALA A 121 11.52 5.63 14.06
CA ALA A 121 10.15 5.49 14.52
C ALA A 121 9.18 6.32 13.67
N LEU A 122 9.54 7.56 13.37
CA LEU A 122 8.73 8.45 12.55
C LEU A 122 8.61 7.96 11.11
N LEU A 123 9.72 7.50 10.49
CA LEU A 123 9.68 6.87 9.16
C LEU A 123 8.79 5.63 9.13
N MET A 124 8.80 4.81 10.19
CA MET A 124 7.95 3.63 10.30
C MET A 124 6.47 4.01 10.42
N SER A 125 6.13 4.99 11.27
CA SER A 125 4.77 5.49 11.39
C SER A 125 4.24 6.00 10.05
N THR A 126 5.03 6.82 9.33
CA THR A 126 4.68 7.30 7.99
C THR A 126 4.46 6.15 7.01
N MET A 127 5.31 5.12 7.04
CA MET A 127 5.17 3.94 6.21
C MET A 127 3.87 3.19 6.51
N GLU A 128 3.58 2.96 7.79
CA GLU A 128 2.40 2.24 8.26
C GLU A 128 1.10 2.96 7.89
N GLU A 129 1.08 4.30 7.97
CA GLU A 129 -0.06 5.11 7.52
C GLU A 129 -0.33 5.00 6.01
N TYR A 130 0.73 4.97 5.17
CA TYR A 130 0.59 4.72 3.74
C TYR A 130 0.12 3.30 3.45
N ILE A 131 0.66 2.29 4.17
CA ILE A 131 0.22 0.90 4.07
C ILE A 131 -1.26 0.78 4.43
N ASN A 132 -1.70 1.41 5.52
CA ASN A 132 -3.07 1.33 5.99
C ASN A 132 -4.05 1.88 4.94
N TYR A 133 -3.74 3.03 4.34
CA TYR A 133 -4.53 3.56 3.22
C TYR A 133 -4.57 2.58 2.02
N GLY A 134 -3.41 2.05 1.62
CA GLY A 134 -3.34 1.13 0.48
C GLY A 134 -4.08 -0.18 0.73
N LEU A 135 -4.03 -0.71 1.96
CA LEU A 135 -4.80 -1.91 2.34
C LEU A 135 -6.31 -1.65 2.28
N ALA A 136 -6.76 -0.46 2.68
CA ALA A 136 -8.16 -0.06 2.54
C ALA A 136 -8.60 -0.07 1.07
N ILE A 137 -7.81 0.51 0.16
CA ILE A 137 -8.11 0.49 -1.29
C ILE A 137 -8.18 -0.94 -1.84
N ILE A 138 -7.23 -1.81 -1.45
CA ILE A 138 -7.25 -3.22 -1.89
C ILE A 138 -8.47 -3.94 -1.33
N ALA A 139 -8.82 -3.71 -0.06
CA ALA A 139 -10.01 -4.29 0.56
C ALA A 139 -11.30 -3.86 -0.14
N ASP A 140 -11.41 -2.58 -0.50
CA ASP A 140 -12.58 -2.07 -1.21
C ASP A 140 -12.71 -2.70 -2.61
N LYS A 141 -11.62 -2.86 -3.36
CA LYS A 141 -11.63 -3.59 -4.64
C LYS A 141 -12.09 -5.05 -4.48
N LEU A 142 -11.67 -5.74 -3.41
CA LEU A 142 -12.10 -7.11 -3.12
C LEU A 142 -13.56 -7.18 -2.68
N LYS A 143 -14.09 -6.16 -1.99
CA LYS A 143 -15.52 -6.07 -1.64
C LYS A 143 -16.40 -5.83 -2.85
N GLU A 144 -15.94 -5.03 -3.81
CA GLU A 144 -16.64 -4.76 -5.07
C GLU A 144 -16.64 -6.00 -6.00
N ASP A 145 -15.50 -6.69 -6.08
CA ASP A 145 -15.30 -7.90 -6.90
C ASP A 145 -14.27 -8.82 -6.24
N GLU A 146 -14.72 -9.92 -5.67
CA GLU A 146 -13.86 -10.93 -5.03
C GLU A 146 -12.83 -11.53 -6.01
N SER A 147 -13.12 -11.49 -7.33
CA SER A 147 -12.24 -11.99 -8.38
C SER A 147 -11.29 -10.93 -8.95
N TYR A 148 -11.33 -9.69 -8.46
CA TYR A 148 -10.56 -8.57 -8.99
C TYR A 148 -9.08 -8.90 -9.20
N PHE A 149 -8.45 -9.54 -8.23
CA PHE A 149 -7.03 -9.92 -8.29
C PHE A 149 -6.75 -11.25 -9.04
N TYR A 150 -7.74 -11.85 -9.68
CA TYR A 150 -7.48 -12.96 -10.63
C TYR A 150 -6.86 -12.44 -11.93
N ASN A 151 -7.04 -11.15 -12.22
CA ASN A 151 -6.33 -10.48 -13.29
C ASN A 151 -4.92 -10.06 -12.84
N LYS A 152 -3.89 -10.52 -13.56
CA LYS A 152 -2.48 -10.19 -13.27
C LYS A 152 -2.15 -8.71 -13.39
N ASN A 153 -2.99 -7.93 -14.08
CA ASN A 153 -2.82 -6.49 -14.27
C ASN A 153 -3.53 -5.64 -13.21
N SER A 154 -4.25 -6.23 -12.25
CA SER A 154 -5.09 -5.52 -11.28
C SER A 154 -4.38 -4.38 -10.56
N PHE A 155 -3.12 -4.60 -10.13
CA PHE A 155 -2.33 -3.52 -9.51
C PHE A 155 -1.98 -2.41 -10.50
N ILE A 156 -1.69 -2.76 -11.76
CA ILE A 156 -1.42 -1.76 -12.81
C ILE A 156 -2.67 -0.92 -13.05
N ASP A 157 -3.84 -1.53 -13.03
CA ASP A 157 -5.12 -0.83 -13.22
C ASP A 157 -5.42 0.11 -12.04
N ILE A 158 -5.16 -0.32 -10.80
CA ILE A 158 -5.23 0.57 -9.63
C ILE A 158 -4.30 1.78 -9.83
N PHE A 159 -3.03 1.59 -10.21
CA PHE A 159 -2.10 2.70 -10.42
C PHE A 159 -2.51 3.62 -11.57
N LYS A 160 -3.11 3.10 -12.64
CA LYS A 160 -3.68 3.92 -13.72
C LYS A 160 -4.86 4.77 -13.22
N GLU A 161 -5.77 4.20 -12.43
CA GLU A 161 -6.88 4.94 -11.83
C GLU A 161 -6.39 6.07 -10.93
N LEU A 162 -5.31 5.85 -10.16
CA LEU A 162 -4.71 6.87 -9.30
C LEU A 162 -4.04 8.00 -10.07
N THR A 163 -3.43 7.69 -11.21
CA THR A 163 -2.71 8.68 -12.04
C THR A 163 -3.60 9.41 -13.03
N HIS A 164 -4.72 8.79 -13.40
CA HIS A 164 -5.70 9.33 -14.32
C HIS A 164 -7.09 9.23 -13.66
N PRO A 165 -7.37 10.02 -12.59
CA PRO A 165 -8.69 10.01 -11.98
C PRO A 165 -9.71 10.34 -13.07
N LYS A 166 -10.75 9.50 -13.20
CA LYS A 166 -11.87 9.80 -14.08
C LYS A 166 -12.39 11.17 -13.67
N VAL A 167 -12.28 12.15 -14.55
CA VAL A 167 -12.97 13.42 -14.37
C VAL A 167 -14.46 13.03 -14.34
N GLU A 168 -15.08 13.13 -13.17
CA GLU A 168 -16.53 13.08 -13.09
C GLU A 168 -17.01 14.18 -14.04
N SER A 169 -17.61 13.76 -15.13
CA SER A 169 -18.27 14.69 -16.04
C SER A 169 -19.30 15.44 -15.18
N GLU A 170 -18.98 16.68 -14.84
CA GLU A 170 -19.93 17.61 -14.28
C GLU A 170 -21.16 17.50 -15.17
N ARG A 171 -22.27 16.99 -14.63
CA ARG A 171 -23.57 17.10 -15.25
C ARG A 171 -23.81 18.58 -15.34
N ILE A 172 -23.60 19.13 -16.53
CA ILE A 172 -24.07 20.46 -16.86
C ILE A 172 -25.59 20.40 -16.66
N ILE A 173 -26.03 20.92 -15.53
CA ILE A 173 -27.42 21.24 -15.29
C ILE A 173 -27.67 22.38 -16.24
N THR A 174 -28.20 22.06 -17.43
CA THR A 174 -28.82 23.06 -18.29
C THR A 174 -30.03 23.58 -17.52
N GLU A 175 -29.86 24.70 -16.84
CA GLU A 175 -30.97 25.48 -16.33
C GLU A 175 -31.85 25.81 -17.53
N ASN A 176 -33.09 25.31 -17.49
CA ASN A 176 -34.14 25.72 -18.37
C ASN A 176 -34.37 27.23 -18.17
N VAL A 177 -33.94 28.01 -19.12
CA VAL A 177 -34.36 29.41 -19.21
C VAL A 177 -35.82 29.39 -19.60
N PRO A 178 -36.74 29.98 -18.82
CA PRO A 178 -38.13 30.05 -19.22
C PRO A 178 -38.21 31.02 -20.39
N GLU A 179 -38.82 30.56 -21.49
CA GLU A 179 -39.22 31.42 -22.61
C GLU A 179 -40.17 32.50 -22.08
N SER A 180 -39.76 33.76 -22.26
CA SER A 180 -40.65 34.91 -22.05
C SER A 180 -41.70 34.93 -23.16
N LEU A 181 -42.95 34.79 -22.78
CA LEU A 181 -44.10 35.08 -23.62
C LEU A 181 -44.22 36.60 -23.83
N ASP A 182 -44.13 37.04 -25.07
CA ASP A 182 -44.74 38.26 -25.60
C ASP A 182 -45.89 37.90 -26.51
#